data_56194e39ca7e6c5d70bfd0f49960b698
#
_entry.id   56194e39ca7e6c5d70bfd0f49960b698
#
_cell.length_a   1.000
_cell.length_b   1.000
_cell.length_c   1.000
_cell.angle_alpha   90.00
_cell.angle_beta   90.00
_cell.angle_gamma   90.00
#
_symmetry.space_group_name_H-M   'P 1'
#
loop_
_entity.id
_entity.type
_entity.pdbx_description
1 polymer ?
#
loop_
_entity_poly.entity_id
_entity_poly.type
_entity_poly.pdbx_seq_one_letter_code
_entity_poly.pdbx_strand_id
1 'polypeptide(L)'
;MSGQRDELLCVKLPGRKRSHFFNTFFVQTLFDEMNNNASLRGKYNYKNVKLWSKKVPGEDIFNLKYIVCPINLGNRHWTSAVIFIEEKRIQYYDSLGGTDTAKLEGLLQYLKDEYKSKKGEELDTTEWTQVPCKSDTPKQMNGKL
;
A
#
# COMPACT_ATOMS: atom_id res chain seq x y z
N MET A 1 6.03 -20.40 11.93
CA MET A 1 5.01 -20.90 11.24
C MET A 1 3.74 -20.15 11.19
N SER A 2 3.58 -19.18 11.98
CA SER A 2 2.32 -18.48 11.97
C SER A 2 2.00 -17.85 10.64
N GLY A 3 2.95 -17.18 10.02
CA GLY A 3 2.67 -16.61 8.73
C GLY A 3 2.37 -17.66 7.70
N GLN A 4 2.95 -18.81 7.88
CA GLN A 4 2.68 -19.88 6.96
C GLN A 4 1.31 -20.44 7.15
N ARG A 5 0.81 -20.36 8.36
CA ARG A 5 -0.51 -20.86 8.61
C ARG A 5 -1.55 -20.08 7.84
N ASP A 6 -1.43 -18.75 7.85
CA ASP A 6 -2.37 -17.93 7.11
C ASP A 6 -2.24 -18.18 5.63
N GLU A 7 -1.02 -18.34 5.15
CA GLU A 7 -0.83 -18.62 3.76
C GLU A 7 -1.41 -19.94 3.35
N LEU A 8 -1.29 -20.93 4.23
CA LEU A 8 -1.87 -22.21 3.92
C LEU A 8 -3.36 -22.14 3.81
N LEU A 9 -4.00 -21.36 4.68
CA LEU A 9 -5.43 -21.22 4.58
C LEU A 9 -5.83 -20.59 3.27
N CYS A 10 -5.10 -19.59 2.84
CA CYS A 10 -5.40 -18.97 1.57
C CYS A 10 -5.24 -19.94 0.41
N VAL A 11 -4.21 -20.73 0.48
CA VAL A 11 -3.93 -21.69 -0.58
C VAL A 11 -4.99 -22.77 -0.66
N LYS A 12 -5.48 -23.18 0.51
CA LYS A 12 -6.44 -24.26 0.53
C LYS A 12 -7.81 -23.90 0.04
N LEU A 13 -8.06 -22.63 -0.19
CA LEU A 13 -9.37 -22.19 -0.64
C LEU A 13 -9.24 -21.64 -2.05
N PRO A 14 -9.43 -22.48 -3.05
CA PRO A 14 -9.25 -22.07 -4.43
C PRO A 14 -10.11 -20.87 -4.75
N GLY A 15 -9.56 -19.94 -5.49
CA GLY A 15 -10.27 -18.74 -5.83
C GLY A 15 -10.23 -17.67 -4.77
N ARG A 16 -9.75 -18.01 -3.58
CA ARG A 16 -9.68 -17.03 -2.52
C ARG A 16 -8.49 -16.13 -2.75
N LYS A 17 -8.72 -14.84 -2.62
CA LYS A 17 -7.66 -13.88 -2.81
C LYS A 17 -6.80 -13.79 -1.58
N ARG A 18 -5.55 -13.47 -1.78
CA ARG A 18 -4.59 -13.38 -0.71
C ARG A 18 -4.27 -11.95 -0.40
N SER A 19 -3.60 -11.75 0.73
CA SER A 19 -3.02 -10.45 1.02
C SER A 19 -1.54 -10.50 0.71
N HIS A 20 -0.96 -9.33 0.53
CA HIS A 20 0.46 -9.19 0.30
C HIS A 20 0.97 -8.07 1.18
N PHE A 21 2.14 -8.25 1.74
CA PHE A 21 2.78 -7.25 2.57
C PHE A 21 4.02 -6.80 1.85
N PHE A 22 4.04 -5.57 1.37
CA PHE A 22 5.27 -5.01 0.85
C PHE A 22 6.20 -4.78 2.03
N ASN A 23 7.51 -4.89 1.79
CA ASN A 23 8.43 -4.65 2.89
C ASN A 23 8.49 -3.15 3.17
N THR A 24 9.20 -2.81 4.23
CA THR A 24 9.19 -1.44 4.73
C THR A 24 9.86 -0.44 3.80
N PHE A 25 10.56 -0.92 2.79
CA PHE A 25 11.21 -0.03 1.85
C PHE A 25 10.39 0.29 0.63
N PHE A 26 9.21 -0.33 0.49
CA PHE A 26 8.42 -0.14 -0.71
C PHE A 26 8.04 1.33 -0.91
N VAL A 27 7.46 1.93 0.11
CA VAL A 27 7.00 3.31 -0.01
C VAL A 27 8.17 4.26 -0.16
N GLN A 28 9.25 4.04 0.60
CA GLN A 28 10.43 4.87 0.46
C GLN A 28 10.97 4.82 -0.97
N THR A 29 10.95 3.64 -1.56
CA THR A 29 11.48 3.46 -2.91
C THR A 29 10.56 4.08 -3.94
N LEU A 30 9.25 3.93 -3.73
CA LEU A 30 8.27 4.52 -4.63
C LEU A 30 8.40 6.03 -4.68
N PHE A 31 8.69 6.66 -3.55
CA PHE A 31 8.84 8.10 -3.50
C PHE A 31 10.29 8.56 -3.58
N ASP A 32 11.19 7.63 -3.92
CA ASP A 32 12.59 7.94 -4.19
C ASP A 32 13.23 8.72 -3.04
N GLU A 33 12.92 8.32 -1.81
CA GLU A 33 13.33 9.10 -0.65
C GLU A 33 14.82 9.00 -0.35
N MET A 34 15.48 8.05 -0.97
CA MET A 34 16.94 7.91 -0.78
C MET A 34 17.74 8.55 -1.90
N ASN A 35 17.10 9.30 -2.77
CA ASN A 35 17.80 9.91 -3.88
C ASN A 35 18.75 11.00 -3.39
N ASN A 36 19.98 10.98 -3.87
CA ASN A 36 20.97 11.97 -3.48
C ASN A 36 20.65 13.35 -4.07
N ASN A 37 19.91 13.39 -5.16
CA ASN A 37 19.54 14.65 -5.76
C ASN A 37 18.31 15.20 -5.05
N ALA A 38 18.48 16.29 -4.31
CA ALA A 38 17.41 16.82 -3.50
C ALA A 38 16.18 17.19 -4.32
N SER A 39 16.36 17.56 -5.58
CA SER A 39 15.21 17.96 -6.39
C SER A 39 14.34 16.77 -6.79
N LEU A 40 14.88 15.57 -6.69
CA LEU A 40 14.12 14.36 -7.01
C LEU A 40 13.67 13.60 -5.76
N ARG A 41 14.28 13.89 -4.62
CA ARG A 41 13.99 13.16 -3.40
C ARG A 41 12.55 13.41 -2.95
N GLY A 42 11.87 12.33 -2.62
CA GLY A 42 10.50 12.43 -2.14
C GLY A 42 9.45 12.48 -3.23
N LYS A 43 9.88 12.40 -4.49
CA LYS A 43 8.93 12.47 -5.59
C LYS A 43 8.56 11.07 -6.08
N TYR A 44 7.31 10.92 -6.41
CA TYR A 44 6.78 9.65 -6.89
C TYR A 44 7.54 9.17 -8.13
N ASN A 45 7.91 7.90 -8.14
CA ASN A 45 8.60 7.33 -9.30
C ASN A 45 8.28 5.83 -9.39
N TYR A 46 7.29 5.50 -10.19
CA TYR A 46 6.85 4.13 -10.35
C TYR A 46 7.98 3.20 -10.82
N LYS A 47 8.89 3.71 -11.63
CA LYS A 47 9.93 2.86 -12.18
C LYS A 47 10.78 2.21 -11.10
N ASN A 48 10.89 2.85 -9.95
CA ASN A 48 11.70 2.32 -8.87
C ASN A 48 11.13 1.02 -8.31
N VAL A 49 9.81 0.81 -8.44
CA VAL A 49 9.18 -0.37 -7.86
C VAL A 49 8.45 -1.21 -8.89
N LYS A 50 8.70 -0.95 -10.16
CA LYS A 50 7.96 -1.63 -11.21
C LYS A 50 8.04 -3.14 -11.11
N LEU A 51 9.17 -3.68 -10.64
CA LEU A 51 9.36 -5.12 -10.58
C LEU A 51 9.02 -5.72 -9.22
N TRP A 52 8.58 -4.92 -8.27
CA TRP A 52 8.32 -5.43 -6.93
C TRP A 52 7.10 -6.37 -6.88
N SER A 53 6.19 -6.23 -7.82
CA SER A 53 5.02 -7.11 -7.85
C SER A 53 5.34 -8.51 -8.36
N LYS A 54 6.56 -8.75 -8.81
CA LYS A 54 6.91 -10.08 -9.27
C LYS A 54 6.82 -11.12 -8.18
N LYS A 55 6.88 -10.71 -6.91
CA LYS A 55 6.78 -11.65 -5.81
C LYS A 55 5.36 -12.06 -5.52
N VAL A 56 4.40 -11.41 -6.14
CA VAL A 56 3.00 -11.74 -5.95
C VAL A 56 2.62 -12.86 -6.91
N PRO A 57 1.79 -13.81 -6.51
CA PRO A 57 1.40 -14.90 -7.40
C PRO A 57 0.82 -14.35 -8.70
N GLY A 58 1.31 -14.84 -9.82
CA GLY A 58 0.89 -14.37 -11.12
C GLY A 58 1.36 -12.97 -11.44
N GLU A 59 2.16 -12.37 -10.56
CA GLU A 59 2.65 -11.01 -10.71
C GLU A 59 1.51 -10.01 -10.86
N ASP A 60 0.37 -10.32 -10.27
CA ASP A 60 -0.85 -9.54 -10.44
C ASP A 60 -1.40 -9.14 -9.08
N ILE A 61 -1.11 -7.90 -8.66
CA ILE A 61 -1.59 -7.43 -7.38
C ILE A 61 -3.10 -7.25 -7.37
N PHE A 62 -3.71 -7.12 -8.55
CA PHE A 62 -5.15 -6.88 -8.61
C PHE A 62 -5.98 -8.13 -8.35
N ASN A 63 -5.30 -9.26 -8.23
CA ASN A 63 -5.97 -10.50 -7.86
C ASN A 63 -5.88 -10.74 -6.36
N LEU A 64 -5.38 -9.79 -5.60
CA LEU A 64 -5.27 -9.90 -4.16
C LEU A 64 -6.48 -9.27 -3.50
N LYS A 65 -6.69 -9.63 -2.24
CA LYS A 65 -7.76 -9.01 -1.48
C LYS A 65 -7.30 -7.67 -0.92
N TYR A 66 -6.12 -7.63 -0.31
CA TYR A 66 -5.56 -6.38 0.14
C TYR A 66 -4.05 -6.43 0.20
N ILE A 67 -3.47 -5.26 0.22
CA ILE A 67 -2.03 -5.07 0.23
C ILE A 67 -1.69 -4.14 1.36
N VAL A 68 -0.74 -4.53 2.20
CA VAL A 68 -0.32 -3.72 3.33
C VAL A 68 1.01 -3.06 3.01
N CYS A 69 1.08 -1.75 3.21
CA CYS A 69 2.27 -0.97 2.92
C CYS A 69 2.71 -0.25 4.19
N PRO A 70 3.70 -0.79 4.91
CA PRO A 70 4.22 -0.09 6.08
C PRO A 70 4.96 1.17 5.65
N ILE A 71 4.83 2.22 6.42
CA ILE A 71 5.43 3.51 6.11
C ILE A 71 6.23 3.99 7.31
N ASN A 72 7.50 4.28 7.11
CA ASN A 72 8.37 4.75 8.16
C ASN A 72 8.54 6.25 8.02
N LEU A 73 8.12 6.99 9.03
CA LEU A 73 8.23 8.44 9.01
C LEU A 73 9.43 8.87 9.84
N GLY A 74 10.51 9.19 9.13
CA GLY A 74 11.69 9.71 9.78
C GLY A 74 12.37 8.76 10.73
N ASN A 75 12.23 7.45 10.50
CA ASN A 75 12.86 6.43 11.32
C ASN A 75 12.42 6.44 12.76
N ARG A 76 11.35 7.13 13.07
CA ARG A 76 10.89 7.19 14.44
C ARG A 76 9.47 6.74 14.61
N HIS A 77 8.68 6.86 13.59
CA HIS A 77 7.24 6.64 13.71
C HIS A 77 6.78 5.80 12.54
N TRP A 78 6.08 4.73 12.84
CA TRP A 78 5.59 3.82 11.81
C TRP A 78 4.11 4.01 11.62
N THR A 79 3.70 4.05 10.37
CA THR A 79 2.31 4.07 9.99
C THR A 79 2.12 3.00 8.94
N SER A 80 0.94 2.86 8.42
CA SER A 80 0.72 1.94 7.32
C SER A 80 -0.44 2.42 6.47
N ALA A 81 -0.42 1.99 5.23
CA ALA A 81 -1.55 2.16 4.34
C ALA A 81 -1.95 0.77 3.88
N VAL A 82 -3.23 0.55 3.76
CA VAL A 82 -3.74 -0.74 3.28
C VAL A 82 -4.58 -0.46 2.05
N ILE A 83 -4.28 -1.19 0.99
CA ILE A 83 -5.01 -1.09 -0.26
C ILE A 83 -5.99 -2.25 -0.28
N PHE A 84 -7.29 -1.94 -0.26
CA PHE A 84 -8.34 -2.95 -0.32
C PHE A 84 -8.80 -3.03 -1.76
N ILE A 85 -8.32 -4.04 -2.47
CA ILE A 85 -8.53 -4.12 -3.91
C ILE A 85 -10.00 -4.30 -4.27
N GLU A 86 -10.69 -5.21 -3.60
CA GLU A 86 -12.08 -5.46 -3.92
C GLU A 86 -12.98 -4.31 -3.53
N GLU A 87 -12.64 -3.63 -2.44
CA GLU A 87 -13.45 -2.53 -1.96
C GLU A 87 -13.07 -1.21 -2.62
N LYS A 88 -11.99 -1.21 -3.36
CA LYS A 88 -11.50 -0.02 -4.06
C LYS A 88 -11.28 1.12 -3.09
N ARG A 89 -10.48 0.83 -2.06
CA ARG A 89 -10.23 1.78 -1.00
C ARG A 89 -8.77 1.71 -0.59
N ILE A 90 -8.17 2.86 -0.33
CA ILE A 90 -6.83 2.93 0.25
C ILE A 90 -6.99 3.64 1.56
N GLN A 91 -6.64 2.99 2.65
CA GLN A 91 -6.83 3.54 3.97
C GLN A 91 -5.51 3.69 4.71
N TYR A 92 -5.37 4.82 5.38
CA TYR A 92 -4.16 5.15 6.13
C TYR A 92 -4.41 4.91 7.60
N TYR A 93 -3.44 4.32 8.26
CA TYR A 93 -3.53 4.02 9.68
C TYR A 93 -2.33 4.63 10.41
N ASP A 94 -2.60 5.48 11.39
CA ASP A 94 -1.55 6.13 12.15
C ASP A 94 -2.05 6.24 13.59
N SER A 95 -1.36 5.56 14.49
CA SER A 95 -1.78 5.54 15.90
C SER A 95 -1.76 6.92 16.53
N LEU A 96 -1.04 7.87 15.95
CA LEU A 96 -1.02 9.22 16.45
C LEU A 96 -2.04 10.13 15.80
N GLY A 97 -2.86 9.57 14.90
CA GLY A 97 -3.93 10.35 14.31
C GLY A 97 -3.52 11.23 13.14
N GLY A 98 -2.28 11.13 12.71
CA GLY A 98 -1.84 11.93 11.56
C GLY A 98 -2.38 11.38 10.25
N THR A 99 -2.17 12.14 9.20
CA THR A 99 -2.55 11.68 7.89
C THR A 99 -1.50 12.13 6.88
N ASP A 100 -1.40 11.42 5.79
CA ASP A 100 -0.42 11.75 4.76
C ASP A 100 -1.10 11.53 3.41
N THR A 101 -1.76 12.58 2.95
CA THR A 101 -2.52 12.47 1.71
C THR A 101 -1.61 12.29 0.51
N ALA A 102 -0.38 12.80 0.56
CA ALA A 102 0.54 12.61 -0.55
C ALA A 102 0.87 11.14 -0.75
N LYS A 103 1.03 10.40 0.34
CA LYS A 103 1.31 8.98 0.22
C LYS A 103 0.08 8.24 -0.30
N LEU A 104 -1.11 8.64 0.13
CA LEU A 104 -2.32 8.01 -0.37
C LEU A 104 -2.49 8.26 -1.87
N GLU A 105 -2.23 9.48 -2.29
CA GLU A 105 -2.33 9.79 -3.72
C GLU A 105 -1.28 9.04 -4.52
N GLY A 106 -0.08 8.91 -3.96
CA GLY A 106 0.96 8.16 -4.65
C GLY A 106 0.63 6.69 -4.76
N LEU A 107 0.00 6.12 -3.75
CA LEU A 107 -0.38 4.72 -3.83
C LEU A 107 -1.49 4.51 -4.85
N LEU A 108 -2.42 5.46 -4.97
CA LEU A 108 -3.42 5.35 -6.03
C LEU A 108 -2.77 5.46 -7.39
N GLN A 109 -1.79 6.35 -7.54
CA GLN A 109 -1.07 6.46 -8.80
C GLN A 109 -0.30 5.17 -9.08
N TYR A 110 0.26 4.55 -8.04
CA TYR A 110 0.94 3.28 -8.22
C TYR A 110 -0.02 2.23 -8.79
N LEU A 111 -1.24 2.18 -8.30
CA LEU A 111 -2.21 1.23 -8.82
C LEU A 111 -2.49 1.51 -10.28
N LYS A 112 -2.62 2.78 -10.65
CA LYS A 112 -2.87 3.12 -12.05
C LYS A 112 -1.69 2.72 -12.92
N ASP A 113 -0.48 3.02 -12.47
CA ASP A 113 0.70 2.70 -13.26
C ASP A 113 0.94 1.20 -13.36
N GLU A 114 0.70 0.49 -12.25
CA GLU A 114 0.86 -0.96 -12.25
C GLU A 114 -0.16 -1.62 -13.17
N TYR A 115 -1.39 -1.15 -13.14
CA TYR A 115 -2.42 -1.70 -13.98
C TYR A 115 -2.09 -1.48 -15.46
N LYS A 116 -1.65 -0.27 -15.78
CA LYS A 116 -1.28 0.03 -17.16
C LYS A 116 -0.10 -0.83 -17.61
N SER A 117 0.86 -1.00 -16.73
CA SER A 117 2.06 -1.77 -17.06
C SER A 117 1.74 -3.24 -17.28
N LYS A 118 0.86 -3.81 -16.46
CA LYS A 118 0.61 -5.25 -16.50
C LYS A 118 -0.58 -5.63 -17.37
N LYS A 119 -1.57 -4.76 -17.47
CA LYS A 119 -2.80 -5.07 -18.20
C LYS A 119 -2.90 -4.32 -19.53
N GLY A 120 -2.07 -3.29 -19.72
CA GLY A 120 -2.11 -2.53 -20.97
C GLY A 120 -3.28 -1.58 -21.09
N GLU A 121 -4.04 -1.38 -20.03
CA GLU A 121 -5.22 -0.52 -20.04
C GLU A 121 -5.17 0.40 -18.85
N GLU A 122 -5.98 1.45 -18.89
CA GLU A 122 -6.04 2.39 -17.79
C GLU A 122 -7.00 1.91 -16.74
N LEU A 123 -6.60 2.03 -15.48
CA LEU A 123 -7.45 1.65 -14.37
C LEU A 123 -8.47 2.76 -14.13
N ASP A 124 -9.74 2.36 -14.08
CA ASP A 124 -10.79 3.31 -13.74
C ASP A 124 -10.80 3.50 -12.23
N THR A 125 -10.44 4.68 -11.78
CA THR A 125 -10.34 4.97 -10.36
C THR A 125 -11.50 5.81 -9.85
N THR A 126 -12.56 5.95 -10.61
CA THR A 126 -13.67 6.80 -10.18
C THR A 126 -14.35 6.29 -8.92
N GLU A 127 -14.33 4.97 -8.70
CA GLU A 127 -14.94 4.40 -7.50
C GLU A 127 -13.97 4.21 -6.36
N TRP A 128 -12.70 4.55 -6.58
CA TRP A 128 -11.71 4.37 -5.53
C TRP A 128 -11.77 5.52 -4.55
N THR A 129 -11.61 5.19 -3.28
CA THR A 129 -11.62 6.19 -2.23
C THR A 129 -10.30 6.15 -1.49
N GLN A 130 -9.88 7.31 -1.02
CA GLN A 130 -8.70 7.44 -0.18
C GLN A 130 -9.19 7.87 1.18
N VAL A 131 -8.91 7.06 2.18
CA VAL A 131 -9.42 7.31 3.52
C VAL A 131 -8.24 7.68 4.41
N PRO A 132 -8.14 8.94 4.80
CA PRO A 132 -7.08 9.32 5.74
C PRO A 132 -7.36 8.73 7.10
N CYS A 133 -6.40 8.84 7.98
CA CYS A 133 -6.55 8.31 9.31
C CYS A 133 -7.78 8.93 9.95
N LYS A 134 -8.69 8.07 10.45
CA LYS A 134 -9.92 8.57 10.98
C LYS A 134 -9.76 9.05 12.39
N SER A 135 -10.38 10.16 12.68
CA SER A 135 -10.31 10.68 14.02
C SER A 135 -11.14 9.85 14.98
N ASP A 136 -12.10 9.09 14.46
CA ASP A 136 -12.91 8.26 15.32
C ASP A 136 -12.32 6.89 15.55
N THR A 137 -11.11 6.66 15.12
CA THR A 137 -10.47 5.39 15.38
C THR A 137 -10.25 5.22 16.85
N PRO A 138 -10.57 4.07 17.40
CA PRO A 138 -10.54 3.91 18.84
C PRO A 138 -9.26 4.32 19.51
N LYS A 139 -8.15 4.08 18.89
CA LYS A 139 -6.92 4.41 19.52
C LYS A 139 -6.71 5.87 19.70
N GLN A 140 -7.48 6.67 19.05
CA GLN A 140 -7.32 8.04 19.20
C GLN A 140 -7.99 8.57 20.35
N MET A 141 -8.84 7.83 20.81
CA MET A 141 -9.46 8.23 21.89
C MET A 141 -8.70 8.15 22.97
N ASN A 142 -7.98 7.84 22.69
CA ASN A 142 -7.46 7.75 23.61
C ASN A 142 -6.61 8.40 23.81
N GLY A 143 -6.80 8.77 22.93
CA GLY A 143 -6.25 9.30 23.20
C GLY A 143 -6.45 9.06 24.38
N LYS A 144 -6.80 8.93 24.46
CA LYS A 144 -7.10 8.65 25.28
C LYS A 144 -7.15 7.60 25.59
N LEU A 145 -7.08 7.15 25.25
CA LEU A 145 -7.01 6.22 25.61
C LEU A 145 -6.23 6.17 25.81
#